data_9fa87550e2309b3b94593606e676b8cc
#
_entry.id   9fa87550e2309b3b94593606e676b8cc
#
_cell.length_a   1.000
_cell.length_b   1.000
_cell.length_c   1.000
_cell.angle_alpha   90.00
_cell.angle_beta   90.00
_cell.angle_gamma   90.00
#
_symmetry.space_group_name_H-M   'P 1'
#
loop_
_entity.id
_entity.type
_entity.pdbx_description
1 polymer ?
#
loop_
_entity_poly.entity_id
_entity_poly.type
_entity_poly.pdbx_seq_one_letter_code
_entity_poly.pdbx_strand_id
1 'polypeptide(L)'
;MKLPTEFAQRQRLADELHARPFESVATPGAVLSVATLRGSPAEDAACLAHLALLQPGAPAAAATATHLSLRCGAVRVRWERHTEFYSFTFISDTGPTELAGCLDADWLNALPAGWLAALPGPMIAATQIALLPCPGEPPHVRSVAPVFGSEVLVGNRVADGAATVVTDLRSVQGVTRFLVFDHALNRRRAGRIAQRLIELDTYRMMALLSLPVASKRMGELATEEEQLASLMNRFRAASDGDEPLLAELTDLAARVEHAMANHGSRFSATQAYRGIVDRRLAEMREQLVPGLQPLSEFLDRRFRPAMESCAAASARQAQLSERIARAAQLLQTRAEVERERQNQALLASMDKRQGLQ
;
A
#
# COMPACT_ATOMS: atom_id res chain seq x y z
N MET A 1 -15.17 13.02 41.65
CA MET A 1 -16.10 12.24 40.85
C MET A 1 -15.65 10.80 40.85
N LYS A 2 -16.45 9.84 41.33
CA LYS A 2 -16.14 8.39 41.24
C LYS A 2 -16.64 7.88 39.87
N LEU A 3 -15.71 7.40 39.06
CA LEU A 3 -16.01 6.78 37.77
C LEU A 3 -16.06 5.24 37.92
N PRO A 4 -16.71 4.52 36.98
CA PRO A 4 -16.62 3.07 36.90
C PRO A 4 -15.19 2.58 36.74
N THR A 5 -14.98 1.28 36.95
CA THR A 5 -13.67 0.65 36.72
C THR A 5 -13.26 0.81 35.27
N GLU A 6 -12.04 1.30 35.06
CA GLU A 6 -11.50 1.55 33.74
C GLU A 6 -11.18 0.26 33.01
N PHE A 7 -11.48 0.20 31.70
CA PHE A 7 -11.06 -0.91 30.84
C PHE A 7 -9.53 -0.97 30.77
N ALA A 8 -8.93 -2.13 30.99
CA ALA A 8 -7.49 -2.29 31.15
C ALA A 8 -6.62 -1.74 30.01
N GLN A 9 -7.15 -1.68 28.79
CA GLN A 9 -6.42 -1.16 27.62
C GLN A 9 -6.80 0.28 27.26
N ARG A 10 -7.69 0.94 28.02
CA ARG A 10 -8.24 2.26 27.65
C ARG A 10 -7.14 3.31 27.49
N GLN A 11 -6.19 3.37 28.41
CA GLN A 11 -5.08 4.33 28.33
C GLN A 11 -4.24 4.08 27.08
N ARG A 12 -3.88 2.82 26.79
CA ARG A 12 -3.14 2.44 25.58
C ARG A 12 -3.89 2.86 24.30
N LEU A 13 -5.22 2.68 24.25
CA LEU A 13 -6.03 3.09 23.10
C LEU A 13 -6.09 4.63 22.97
N ALA A 14 -6.17 5.36 24.07
CA ALA A 14 -6.12 6.81 24.05
C ALA A 14 -4.74 7.34 23.61
N ASP A 15 -3.67 6.72 24.08
CA ASP A 15 -2.29 7.10 23.76
C ASP A 15 -1.98 6.83 22.27
N GLU A 16 -2.60 5.81 21.63
CA GLU A 16 -2.41 5.51 20.22
C GLU A 16 -2.82 6.68 19.30
N LEU A 17 -3.83 7.47 19.69
CA LEU A 17 -4.25 8.67 18.94
C LEU A 17 -3.18 9.77 18.94
N HIS A 18 -2.32 9.77 19.95
CA HIS A 18 -1.27 10.78 20.15
C HIS A 18 0.14 10.25 19.84
N ALA A 19 0.26 8.95 19.56
CA ALA A 19 1.54 8.26 19.42
C ALA A 19 2.39 8.75 18.25
N ARG A 20 1.76 9.32 17.20
CA ARG A 20 2.43 9.68 15.95
C ARG A 20 2.14 11.12 15.52
N PRO A 21 2.49 12.15 16.34
CA PRO A 21 2.37 13.53 15.91
C PRO A 21 3.34 13.78 14.74
N PHE A 22 2.95 14.67 13.82
CA PHE A 22 3.88 15.13 12.79
C PHE A 22 5.02 15.93 13.44
N GLU A 23 6.23 15.77 12.87
CA GLU A 23 7.39 16.55 13.28
C GLU A 23 7.31 17.96 12.70
N SER A 24 7.73 18.95 13.47
CA SER A 24 7.88 20.30 12.94
C SER A 24 9.15 20.39 12.08
N VAL A 25 9.09 21.09 10.96
CA VAL A 25 10.24 21.29 10.05
C VAL A 25 10.46 22.77 9.83
N ALA A 26 11.71 23.21 9.84
CA ALA A 26 12.07 24.60 9.53
C ALA A 26 12.06 24.84 8.01
N THR A 27 11.98 26.11 7.63
CA THR A 27 12.33 26.59 6.31
C THR A 27 13.40 27.69 6.47
N PRO A 28 14.60 27.55 5.86
CA PRO A 28 15.05 26.44 5.03
C PRO A 28 15.21 25.13 5.79
N GLY A 29 14.95 24.00 5.13
CA GLY A 29 15.00 22.68 5.74
C GLY A 29 15.09 21.56 4.71
N ALA A 30 15.45 20.36 5.18
CA ALA A 30 15.51 19.17 4.35
C ALA A 30 14.95 17.98 5.08
N VAL A 31 14.28 17.08 4.34
CA VAL A 31 13.72 15.85 4.86
C VAL A 31 14.06 14.72 3.91
N LEU A 32 14.49 13.59 4.45
CA LEU A 32 14.54 12.29 3.75
C LEU A 32 13.69 11.30 4.53
N SER A 33 12.83 10.59 3.84
CA SER A 33 12.13 9.44 4.41
C SER A 33 12.43 8.20 3.61
N VAL A 34 12.74 7.09 4.30
CA VAL A 34 12.98 5.78 3.70
C VAL A 34 12.01 4.80 4.32
N ALA A 35 11.24 4.11 3.48
CA ALA A 35 10.35 3.02 3.89
C ALA A 35 10.95 1.68 3.45
N THR A 36 11.10 0.75 4.39
CA THR A 36 11.56 -0.62 4.11
C THR A 36 10.47 -1.62 4.46
N LEU A 37 10.30 -2.67 3.65
CA LEU A 37 9.30 -3.70 3.90
C LEU A 37 9.65 -4.48 5.17
N ARG A 38 8.64 -4.81 5.94
CA ARG A 38 8.72 -5.61 7.15
C ARG A 38 8.43 -7.07 6.81
N GLY A 39 9.38 -7.96 7.07
CA GLY A 39 9.23 -9.39 6.79
C GLY A 39 8.80 -10.17 8.03
N SER A 40 9.59 -10.14 9.10
CA SER A 40 9.39 -10.97 10.28
C SER A 40 9.55 -10.21 11.60
N PRO A 41 9.03 -10.74 12.73
CA PRO A 41 9.27 -10.15 14.05
C PRO A 41 10.76 -10.05 14.43
N ALA A 42 11.63 -10.89 13.87
CA ALA A 42 13.08 -10.81 14.10
C ALA A 42 13.67 -9.51 13.52
N GLU A 43 13.10 -8.99 12.47
CA GLU A 43 13.50 -7.71 11.87
C GLU A 43 13.15 -6.52 12.75
N ASP A 44 12.10 -6.61 13.59
CA ASP A 44 11.78 -5.58 14.58
C ASP A 44 12.98 -5.36 15.54
N ALA A 45 13.58 -6.43 16.03
CA ALA A 45 14.77 -6.36 16.89
C ALA A 45 15.98 -5.81 16.13
N ALA A 46 16.17 -6.21 14.87
CA ALA A 46 17.25 -5.70 14.02
C ALA A 46 17.11 -4.19 13.78
N CYS A 47 15.89 -3.68 13.54
CA CYS A 47 15.63 -2.24 13.41
C CYS A 47 15.98 -1.48 14.70
N LEU A 48 15.56 -1.98 15.86
CA LEU A 48 15.86 -1.33 17.14
C LEU A 48 17.36 -1.35 17.44
N ALA A 49 18.06 -2.46 17.17
CA ALA A 49 19.50 -2.56 17.31
C ALA A 49 20.25 -1.60 16.36
N HIS A 50 19.77 -1.48 15.12
CA HIS A 50 20.33 -0.55 14.13
C HIS A 50 20.15 0.92 14.55
N LEU A 51 18.97 1.28 15.08
CA LEU A 51 18.70 2.62 15.62
C LEU A 51 19.57 2.95 16.83
N ALA A 52 19.86 1.96 17.70
CA ALA A 52 20.72 2.16 18.86
C ALA A 52 22.15 2.60 18.50
N LEU A 53 22.62 2.29 17.28
CA LEU A 53 23.92 2.77 16.77
C LEU A 53 24.00 4.29 16.63
N LEU A 54 22.85 4.98 16.53
CA LEU A 54 22.80 6.45 16.45
C LEU A 54 23.03 7.13 17.82
N GLN A 55 22.78 6.43 18.92
CA GLN A 55 22.93 6.95 20.28
C GLN A 55 23.63 5.93 21.18
N PRO A 56 24.95 5.71 21.00
CA PRO A 56 25.70 4.78 21.85
C PRO A 56 25.59 5.18 23.32
N GLY A 57 25.22 4.21 24.18
CA GLY A 57 25.05 4.41 25.61
C GLY A 57 23.67 4.88 26.07
N ALA A 58 22.74 5.15 25.15
CA ALA A 58 21.34 5.37 25.51
C ALA A 58 20.66 4.06 25.97
N PRO A 59 19.64 4.13 26.84
CA PRO A 59 18.85 2.97 27.21
C PRO A 59 18.24 2.31 25.97
N ALA A 60 18.26 0.97 25.94
CA ALA A 60 17.65 0.22 24.83
C ALA A 60 16.14 0.52 24.76
N ALA A 61 15.65 0.75 23.56
CA ALA A 61 14.22 0.92 23.33
C ALA A 61 13.47 -0.38 23.68
N ALA A 62 12.24 -0.24 24.16
CA ALA A 62 11.39 -1.40 24.44
C ALA A 62 11.13 -2.20 23.16
N ALA A 63 11.19 -3.53 23.21
CA ALA A 63 10.92 -4.40 22.06
C ALA A 63 9.50 -4.19 21.46
N THR A 64 8.58 -3.66 22.28
CA THR A 64 7.21 -3.33 21.87
C THR A 64 7.08 -1.94 21.26
N ALA A 65 8.17 -1.14 21.18
CA ALA A 65 8.11 0.20 20.63
C ALA A 65 7.57 0.19 19.20
N THR A 66 6.66 1.09 18.91
CA THR A 66 6.08 1.29 17.56
C THR A 66 6.59 2.56 16.89
N HIS A 67 7.23 3.45 17.66
CA HIS A 67 7.85 4.69 17.20
C HIS A 67 8.98 5.09 18.12
N LEU A 68 9.98 5.76 17.56
CA LEU A 68 11.10 6.35 18.28
C LEU A 68 11.47 7.69 17.62
N SER A 69 11.86 8.65 18.44
CA SER A 69 12.45 9.91 17.99
C SER A 69 13.84 10.02 18.60
N LEU A 70 14.85 10.16 17.74
CA LEU A 70 16.27 10.18 18.08
C LEU A 70 16.91 11.45 17.50
N ARG A 71 18.12 11.77 17.94
CA ARG A 71 18.89 12.84 17.35
C ARG A 71 20.33 12.36 17.11
N CYS A 72 20.82 12.60 15.90
CA CYS A 72 22.22 12.34 15.52
C CYS A 72 22.82 13.64 15.02
N GLY A 73 23.63 14.30 15.84
CA GLY A 73 24.13 15.65 15.55
C GLY A 73 22.98 16.64 15.32
N ALA A 74 22.98 17.30 14.17
CA ALA A 74 21.94 18.24 13.74
C ALA A 74 20.70 17.55 13.15
N VAL A 75 20.77 16.24 12.85
CA VAL A 75 19.70 15.48 12.22
C VAL A 75 18.77 14.88 13.26
N ARG A 76 17.49 15.13 13.15
CA ARG A 76 16.46 14.43 13.89
C ARG A 76 16.06 13.18 13.12
N VAL A 77 15.96 12.04 13.80
CA VAL A 77 15.60 10.77 13.20
C VAL A 77 14.32 10.28 13.86
N ARG A 78 13.31 10.01 13.08
CA ARG A 78 12.07 9.41 13.52
C ARG A 78 11.93 8.04 12.87
N TRP A 79 11.66 7.03 13.68
CA TRP A 79 11.33 5.70 13.22
C TRP A 79 9.91 5.34 13.62
N GLU A 80 9.20 4.66 12.71
CA GLU A 80 7.86 4.15 12.96
C GLU A 80 7.74 2.74 12.40
N ARG A 81 7.11 1.87 13.18
CA ARG A 81 6.76 0.51 12.79
C ARG A 81 5.30 0.47 12.37
N HIS A 82 5.07 0.18 11.11
CA HIS A 82 3.75 -0.11 10.54
C HIS A 82 3.51 -1.62 10.46
N THR A 83 2.33 -2.03 10.00
CA THR A 83 1.99 -3.44 9.87
C THR A 83 2.89 -4.16 8.86
N GLU A 84 3.20 -3.52 7.72
CA GLU A 84 3.90 -4.14 6.59
C GLU A 84 5.24 -3.47 6.24
N PHE A 85 5.59 -2.37 6.89
CA PHE A 85 6.82 -1.63 6.60
C PHE A 85 7.31 -0.86 7.84
N TYR A 86 8.57 -0.43 7.78
CA TYR A 86 9.16 0.54 8.69
C TYR A 86 9.34 1.86 7.95
N SER A 87 9.18 2.97 8.65
CA SER A 87 9.49 4.31 8.13
C SER A 87 10.61 4.92 8.95
N PHE A 88 11.64 5.40 8.27
CA PHE A 88 12.77 6.14 8.84
C PHE A 88 12.76 7.53 8.24
N THR A 89 12.46 8.55 9.03
CA THR A 89 12.41 9.94 8.58
C THR A 89 13.53 10.74 9.21
N PHE A 90 14.37 11.33 8.39
CA PHE A 90 15.50 12.17 8.76
C PHE A 90 15.12 13.62 8.47
N ILE A 91 15.34 14.50 9.42
CA ILE A 91 14.95 15.91 9.33
C ILE A 91 16.12 16.79 9.72
N SER A 92 16.47 17.72 8.83
CA SER A 92 17.38 18.83 9.10
C SER A 92 16.61 20.13 9.18
N ASP A 93 16.83 20.91 10.24
CA ASP A 93 16.31 22.27 10.39
C ASP A 93 17.22 23.33 9.71
N THR A 94 18.21 22.87 8.96
CA THR A 94 19.03 23.65 8.04
C THR A 94 18.89 23.02 6.65
N GLY A 95 18.76 23.84 5.62
CA GLY A 95 18.52 23.37 4.26
C GLY A 95 18.93 24.40 3.22
N PRO A 96 18.66 24.08 1.96
CA PRO A 96 19.01 24.95 0.84
C PRO A 96 18.17 26.22 0.84
N THR A 97 18.80 27.34 0.47
CA THR A 97 18.11 28.63 0.25
C THR A 97 17.95 28.94 -1.24
N GLU A 98 18.65 28.20 -2.09
CA GLU A 98 18.68 28.39 -3.55
C GLU A 98 18.36 27.08 -4.27
N LEU A 99 18.01 27.16 -5.54
CA LEU A 99 17.72 26.00 -6.37
C LEU A 99 18.95 25.14 -6.67
N ALA A 100 20.12 25.77 -6.79
CA ALA A 100 21.36 25.05 -7.06
C ALA A 100 21.70 24.15 -5.86
N GLY A 101 21.92 22.86 -6.11
CA GLY A 101 22.26 21.90 -5.05
C GLY A 101 21.14 21.65 -4.01
N CYS A 102 19.92 22.14 -4.24
CA CYS A 102 18.86 22.04 -3.23
C CYS A 102 18.45 20.60 -2.89
N LEU A 103 18.78 19.66 -3.73
CA LEU A 103 18.57 18.22 -3.50
C LEU A 103 19.84 17.48 -3.07
N ASP A 104 20.92 18.20 -2.76
CA ASP A 104 22.12 17.59 -2.18
C ASP A 104 21.81 17.04 -0.78
N ALA A 105 22.38 15.90 -0.47
CA ALA A 105 22.11 15.17 0.77
C ALA A 105 23.26 15.23 1.78
N ASP A 106 24.18 16.22 1.66
CA ASP A 106 25.38 16.35 2.50
C ASP A 106 25.06 16.49 3.99
N TRP A 107 23.88 17.00 4.32
CA TRP A 107 23.39 17.08 5.70
C TRP A 107 23.21 15.69 6.35
N LEU A 108 23.09 14.61 5.56
CA LEU A 108 23.04 13.22 6.04
C LEU A 108 24.43 12.69 6.43
N ASN A 109 25.53 13.39 6.11
CA ASN A 109 26.87 13.04 6.55
C ASN A 109 27.03 13.12 8.10
N ALA A 110 26.05 13.69 8.80
CA ALA A 110 25.94 13.61 10.26
C ALA A 110 25.62 12.17 10.77
N LEU A 111 25.10 11.30 9.91
CA LEU A 111 24.88 9.87 10.24
C LEU A 111 26.22 9.11 10.13
N PRO A 112 26.39 8.01 10.88
CA PRO A 112 27.56 7.16 10.72
C PRO A 112 27.69 6.63 9.27
N ALA A 113 28.91 6.53 8.79
CA ALA A 113 29.18 6.05 7.44
C ALA A 113 28.55 4.69 7.18
N GLY A 114 27.83 4.55 6.06
CA GLY A 114 27.14 3.30 5.69
C GLY A 114 25.87 2.99 6.48
N TRP A 115 25.50 3.77 7.49
CA TRP A 115 24.36 3.50 8.35
C TRP A 115 23.04 3.50 7.54
N LEU A 116 22.84 4.46 6.69
CA LEU A 116 21.64 4.56 5.83
C LEU A 116 21.53 3.39 4.85
N ALA A 117 22.65 2.94 4.30
CA ALA A 117 22.69 1.81 3.38
C ALA A 117 22.43 0.44 4.07
N ALA A 118 22.64 0.37 5.39
CA ALA A 118 22.45 -0.83 6.18
C ALA A 118 21.07 -0.89 6.88
N LEU A 119 20.11 -0.06 6.46
CA LEU A 119 18.73 -0.12 6.98
C LEU A 119 18.14 -1.52 6.79
N PRO A 120 17.52 -2.11 7.82
CA PRO A 120 16.90 -3.42 7.72
C PRO A 120 15.70 -3.45 6.76
N GLY A 121 15.58 -4.54 6.01
CA GLY A 121 14.51 -4.79 5.05
C GLY A 121 14.73 -4.15 3.67
N PRO A 122 14.08 -4.66 2.62
CA PRO A 122 14.17 -4.10 1.28
C PRO A 122 13.42 -2.76 1.20
N MET A 123 14.07 -1.76 0.61
CA MET A 123 13.48 -0.43 0.42
C MET A 123 12.33 -0.48 -0.59
N ILE A 124 11.17 0.03 -0.21
CA ILE A 124 9.99 0.16 -1.06
C ILE A 124 9.77 1.60 -1.55
N ALA A 125 10.11 2.58 -0.74
CA ALA A 125 10.02 4.00 -1.10
C ALA A 125 11.13 4.79 -0.41
N ALA A 126 11.64 5.82 -1.09
CA ALA A 126 12.45 6.86 -0.49
C ALA A 126 12.01 8.21 -1.04
N THR A 127 11.74 9.14 -0.14
CA THR A 127 11.20 10.48 -0.46
C THR A 127 12.10 11.55 0.08
N GLN A 128 12.64 12.37 -0.79
CA GLN A 128 13.46 13.53 -0.43
C GLN A 128 12.67 14.82 -0.63
N ILE A 129 12.69 15.71 0.34
CA ILE A 129 11.99 16.99 0.33
C ILE A 129 12.97 18.10 0.68
N ALA A 130 13.10 19.09 -0.19
CA ALA A 130 13.79 20.34 0.12
C ALA A 130 12.76 21.46 0.34
N LEU A 131 12.84 22.15 1.48
CA LEU A 131 11.98 23.29 1.81
C LEU A 131 12.80 24.58 1.60
N LEU A 132 12.38 25.38 0.60
CA LEU A 132 13.05 26.61 0.23
C LEU A 132 12.20 27.81 0.63
N PRO A 133 12.79 28.84 1.26
CA PRO A 133 12.08 30.09 1.53
C PRO A 133 11.75 30.79 0.20
N CYS A 134 10.50 31.20 0.04
CA CYS A 134 10.00 31.87 -1.16
C CYS A 134 8.89 32.84 -0.80
N PRO A 135 9.20 34.02 -0.25
CA PRO A 135 8.19 34.97 0.23
C PRO A 135 7.33 35.63 -0.88
N GLY A 136 7.62 35.32 -2.13
CA GLY A 136 6.88 35.81 -3.31
C GLY A 136 6.31 34.69 -4.17
N GLU A 137 6.21 34.95 -5.48
CA GLU A 137 5.81 33.92 -6.44
C GLU A 137 6.90 32.84 -6.58
N PRO A 138 6.50 31.57 -6.78
CA PRO A 138 7.45 30.49 -6.98
C PRO A 138 8.26 30.72 -8.27
N PRO A 139 9.49 30.20 -8.35
CA PRO A 139 10.30 30.29 -9.57
C PRO A 139 9.53 29.71 -10.75
N HIS A 140 9.75 30.31 -11.93
CA HIS A 140 9.14 29.79 -13.16
C HIS A 140 9.53 28.32 -13.40
N VAL A 141 8.61 27.52 -13.91
CA VAL A 141 8.82 26.08 -14.16
C VAL A 141 10.12 25.77 -14.90
N ARG A 142 10.50 26.61 -15.89
CA ARG A 142 11.76 26.48 -16.64
C ARG A 142 13.03 26.59 -15.78
N SER A 143 12.97 27.35 -14.68
CA SER A 143 14.08 27.46 -13.74
C SER A 143 14.19 26.28 -12.79
N VAL A 144 13.06 25.59 -12.55
CA VAL A 144 12.97 24.42 -11.65
C VAL A 144 13.26 23.11 -12.40
N ALA A 145 12.91 23.03 -13.68
CA ALA A 145 13.07 21.82 -14.49
C ALA A 145 14.49 21.23 -14.49
N PRO A 146 15.59 22.02 -14.56
CA PRO A 146 16.97 21.51 -14.51
C PRO A 146 17.29 20.77 -13.21
N VAL A 147 16.69 21.14 -12.07
CA VAL A 147 16.89 20.48 -10.76
C VAL A 147 16.45 19.02 -10.80
N PHE A 148 15.39 18.73 -11.54
CA PHE A 148 14.88 17.37 -11.71
C PHE A 148 15.50 16.65 -12.91
N GLY A 149 16.12 17.37 -13.84
CA GLY A 149 16.53 16.81 -15.13
C GLY A 149 15.33 16.35 -15.97
N SER A 150 14.18 17.00 -15.82
CA SER A 150 12.91 16.64 -16.45
C SER A 150 12.16 17.89 -16.87
N GLU A 151 11.64 17.88 -18.11
CA GLU A 151 10.78 18.97 -18.61
C GLU A 151 9.34 18.82 -18.12
N VAL A 152 8.94 17.60 -17.73
CA VAL A 152 7.59 17.32 -17.23
C VAL A 152 7.60 17.42 -15.73
N LEU A 153 7.08 18.51 -15.23
CA LEU A 153 6.90 18.77 -13.81
C LEU A 153 5.42 18.75 -13.42
N VAL A 154 5.18 18.30 -12.21
CA VAL A 154 3.89 18.20 -11.55
C VAL A 154 3.92 19.06 -10.31
N GLY A 155 2.85 19.77 -10.01
CA GLY A 155 2.84 20.58 -8.80
C GLY A 155 1.61 21.44 -8.64
N ASN A 156 1.45 21.94 -7.43
CA ASN A 156 0.31 22.73 -7.01
C ASN A 156 0.70 23.74 -5.94
N ARG A 157 -0.07 24.82 -5.79
CA ARG A 157 -0.14 25.51 -4.52
C ARG A 157 -0.96 24.66 -3.54
N VAL A 158 -0.48 24.59 -2.31
CA VAL A 158 -1.07 23.76 -1.24
C VAL A 158 -1.24 24.56 0.04
N ALA A 159 -1.98 24.00 0.98
CA ALA A 159 -2.22 24.63 2.29
C ALA A 159 -2.76 26.06 2.17
N ASP A 160 -3.80 26.24 1.33
CA ASP A 160 -4.45 27.54 1.05
C ASP A 160 -3.49 28.59 0.46
N GLY A 161 -2.58 28.15 -0.40
CA GLY A 161 -1.61 29.02 -1.07
C GLY A 161 -0.35 29.33 -0.25
N ALA A 162 -0.22 28.77 0.96
CA ALA A 162 0.94 29.02 1.83
C ALA A 162 2.26 28.36 1.35
N ALA A 163 2.18 27.40 0.43
CA ALA A 163 3.33 26.80 -0.21
C ALA A 163 3.01 26.34 -1.64
N THR A 164 4.07 26.18 -2.45
CA THR A 164 3.99 25.50 -3.75
C THR A 164 4.84 24.23 -3.69
N VAL A 165 4.26 23.10 -4.06
CA VAL A 165 4.96 21.83 -4.18
C VAL A 165 5.25 21.55 -5.65
N VAL A 166 6.48 21.13 -5.97
CA VAL A 166 6.88 20.73 -7.32
C VAL A 166 7.66 19.43 -7.26
N THR A 167 7.41 18.54 -8.21
CA THR A 167 8.05 17.23 -8.35
C THR A 167 7.96 16.75 -9.81
N ASP A 168 8.79 15.81 -10.20
CA ASP A 168 8.61 15.03 -11.43
C ASP A 168 7.99 13.65 -11.15
N LEU A 169 7.78 13.28 -9.87
CA LEU A 169 7.33 11.97 -9.38
C LEU A 169 8.14 10.79 -9.93
N ARG A 170 9.33 11.04 -10.45
CA ARG A 170 10.25 9.99 -10.89
C ARG A 170 11.11 9.51 -9.74
N SER A 171 11.37 8.21 -9.72
CA SER A 171 12.39 7.65 -8.85
C SER A 171 13.74 7.76 -9.54
N VAL A 172 14.63 8.61 -9.00
CA VAL A 172 16.00 8.76 -9.46
C VAL A 172 16.91 8.15 -8.41
N GLN A 173 17.67 7.13 -8.80
CA GLN A 173 18.48 6.33 -7.86
C GLN A 173 17.68 5.79 -6.66
N GLY A 174 16.40 5.44 -6.88
CA GLY A 174 15.51 4.93 -5.85
C GLY A 174 14.78 6.00 -5.03
N VAL A 175 15.02 7.30 -5.28
CA VAL A 175 14.48 8.41 -4.49
C VAL A 175 13.50 9.25 -5.30
N THR A 176 12.28 9.46 -4.78
CA THR A 176 11.33 10.46 -5.28
C THR A 176 11.61 11.80 -4.64
N ARG A 177 11.65 12.87 -5.44
CA ARG A 177 12.11 14.19 -5.00
C ARG A 177 10.99 15.22 -5.05
N PHE A 178 10.90 16.06 -4.02
CA PHE A 178 9.96 17.17 -3.92
C PHE A 178 10.67 18.46 -3.55
N LEU A 179 10.28 19.55 -4.19
CA LEU A 179 10.59 20.90 -3.74
C LEU A 179 9.33 21.52 -3.13
N VAL A 180 9.49 22.15 -1.98
CA VAL A 180 8.44 22.89 -1.30
C VAL A 180 8.89 24.34 -1.18
N PHE A 181 8.29 25.23 -1.97
CA PHE A 181 8.51 26.67 -1.90
C PHE A 181 7.59 27.23 -0.82
N ASP A 182 8.18 27.70 0.26
CA ASP A 182 7.47 28.22 1.43
C ASP A 182 7.17 29.72 1.26
N HIS A 183 5.89 30.05 1.09
CA HIS A 183 5.41 31.41 0.98
C HIS A 183 5.03 32.00 2.35
N ALA A 184 4.42 31.19 3.22
CA ALA A 184 3.92 31.63 4.54
C ALA A 184 3.65 30.45 5.50
N LEU A 185 4.51 29.43 5.50
CA LEU A 185 4.38 28.31 6.40
C LEU A 185 4.97 28.65 7.78
N ASN A 186 4.34 28.13 8.83
CA ASN A 186 5.02 27.93 10.09
C ASN A 186 5.59 26.51 10.16
N ARG A 187 6.51 26.25 11.08
CA ARG A 187 7.20 24.95 11.24
C ARG A 187 6.24 23.77 11.32
N ARG A 188 5.07 23.94 11.97
CA ARG A 188 4.05 22.86 12.09
C ARG A 188 3.34 22.59 10.75
N ARG A 189 3.03 23.64 9.98
CA ARG A 189 2.42 23.48 8.65
C ARG A 189 3.41 22.86 7.66
N ALA A 190 4.68 23.29 7.70
CA ALA A 190 5.75 22.70 6.91
C ALA A 190 5.91 21.21 7.19
N GLY A 191 5.94 20.82 8.46
CA GLY A 191 6.01 19.41 8.86
C GLY A 191 4.81 18.59 8.39
N ARG A 192 3.58 19.14 8.45
CA ARG A 192 2.40 18.47 7.91
C ARG A 192 2.45 18.25 6.41
N ILE A 193 2.95 19.23 5.65
CA ILE A 193 3.13 19.07 4.20
C ILE A 193 4.16 17.98 3.92
N ALA A 194 5.32 18.03 4.58
CA ALA A 194 6.35 17.02 4.43
C ALA A 194 5.82 15.61 4.73
N GLN A 195 5.10 15.42 5.83
CA GLN A 195 4.49 14.15 6.16
C GLN A 195 3.49 13.68 5.11
N ARG A 196 2.62 14.56 4.59
CA ARG A 196 1.65 14.20 3.54
C ARG A 196 2.34 13.75 2.25
N LEU A 197 3.42 14.41 1.86
CA LEU A 197 4.20 14.03 0.68
C LEU A 197 4.88 12.68 0.88
N ILE A 198 5.47 12.43 2.04
CA ILE A 198 6.05 11.13 2.42
C ILE A 198 4.99 10.03 2.39
N GLU A 199 3.85 10.26 3.03
CA GLU A 199 2.76 9.30 3.07
C GLU A 199 2.16 9.05 1.68
N LEU A 200 2.00 10.09 0.87
CA LEU A 200 1.56 9.97 -0.52
C LEU A 200 2.47 9.02 -1.31
N ASP A 201 3.79 9.24 -1.23
CA ASP A 201 4.77 8.44 -1.97
C ASP A 201 4.86 7.01 -1.42
N THR A 202 4.95 6.85 -0.11
CA THR A 202 5.04 5.53 0.53
C THR A 202 3.79 4.69 0.29
N TYR A 203 2.61 5.22 0.55
CA TYR A 203 1.36 4.45 0.39
C TYR A 203 1.01 4.19 -1.07
N ARG A 204 1.40 5.08 -1.99
CA ARG A 204 1.32 4.82 -3.43
C ARG A 204 2.13 3.57 -3.79
N MET A 205 3.38 3.48 -3.32
CA MET A 205 4.24 2.33 -3.59
C MET A 205 3.74 1.06 -2.91
N MET A 206 3.26 1.15 -1.68
CA MET A 206 2.64 0.01 -0.97
C MET A 206 1.38 -0.51 -1.67
N ALA A 207 0.55 0.37 -2.21
CA ALA A 207 -0.63 -0.02 -3.00
C ALA A 207 -0.25 -0.72 -4.30
N LEU A 208 0.81 -0.26 -4.97
CA LEU A 208 1.30 -0.83 -6.24
C LEU A 208 1.90 -2.24 -6.09
N LEU A 209 2.23 -2.71 -4.88
CA LEU A 209 2.69 -4.08 -4.64
C LEU A 209 1.71 -5.16 -5.14
N SER A 210 0.43 -4.83 -5.22
CA SER A 210 -0.58 -5.77 -5.75
C SER A 210 -0.66 -5.82 -7.27
N LEU A 211 -0.08 -4.86 -7.99
CA LEU A 211 -0.24 -4.79 -9.44
C LEU A 211 0.36 -6.02 -10.17
N PRO A 212 1.58 -6.49 -9.85
CA PRO A 212 2.10 -7.72 -10.43
C PRO A 212 1.25 -8.96 -10.08
N VAL A 213 0.73 -9.02 -8.84
CA VAL A 213 -0.15 -10.10 -8.38
C VAL A 213 -1.45 -10.09 -9.17
N ALA A 214 -2.08 -8.93 -9.33
CA ALA A 214 -3.31 -8.76 -10.10
C ALA A 214 -3.11 -9.15 -11.58
N SER A 215 -2.00 -8.72 -12.18
CA SER A 215 -1.69 -9.04 -13.59
C SER A 215 -1.56 -10.55 -13.82
N LYS A 216 -0.82 -11.25 -12.93
CA LYS A 216 -0.68 -12.71 -12.98
C LYS A 216 -2.03 -13.39 -12.77
N ARG A 217 -2.78 -12.96 -11.74
CA ARG A 217 -4.07 -13.55 -11.39
C ARG A 217 -5.12 -13.40 -12.49
N MET A 218 -5.12 -12.29 -13.23
CA MET A 218 -6.03 -12.08 -14.37
C MET A 218 -5.82 -13.11 -15.48
N GLY A 219 -4.59 -13.53 -15.75
CA GLY A 219 -4.29 -14.60 -16.70
C GLY A 219 -4.77 -15.97 -16.22
N GLU A 220 -4.53 -16.29 -14.94
CA GLU A 220 -4.99 -17.54 -14.33
C GLU A 220 -6.52 -17.62 -14.32
N LEU A 221 -7.22 -16.54 -13.97
CA LEU A 221 -8.68 -16.45 -13.96
C LEU A 221 -9.30 -16.73 -15.34
N ALA A 222 -8.68 -16.26 -16.42
CA ALA A 222 -9.18 -16.54 -17.77
C ALA A 222 -9.19 -18.06 -18.06
N THR A 223 -8.11 -18.76 -17.71
CA THR A 223 -8.01 -20.21 -17.87
C THR A 223 -9.01 -20.96 -16.98
N GLU A 224 -9.17 -20.54 -15.74
CA GLU A 224 -10.12 -21.15 -14.78
C GLU A 224 -11.59 -20.95 -15.23
N GLU A 225 -11.93 -19.80 -15.80
CA GLU A 225 -13.26 -19.52 -16.35
C GLU A 225 -13.55 -20.39 -17.59
N GLU A 226 -12.54 -20.60 -18.46
CA GLU A 226 -12.67 -21.51 -19.60
C GLU A 226 -12.87 -22.97 -19.13
N GLN A 227 -12.15 -23.39 -18.10
CA GLN A 227 -12.36 -24.71 -17.50
C GLN A 227 -13.77 -24.88 -16.94
N LEU A 228 -14.27 -23.89 -16.19
CA LEU A 228 -15.66 -23.92 -15.68
C LEU A 228 -16.66 -23.98 -16.82
N ALA A 229 -16.49 -23.20 -17.90
CA ALA A 229 -17.35 -23.21 -19.06
C ALA A 229 -17.36 -24.57 -19.78
N SER A 230 -16.19 -25.21 -19.91
CA SER A 230 -16.04 -26.56 -20.47
C SER A 230 -16.77 -27.60 -19.62
N LEU A 231 -16.59 -27.58 -18.30
CA LEU A 231 -17.28 -28.46 -17.35
C LEU A 231 -18.80 -28.32 -17.47
N MET A 232 -19.30 -27.09 -17.53
CA MET A 232 -20.74 -26.82 -17.66
C MET A 232 -21.32 -27.28 -19.01
N ASN A 233 -20.53 -27.22 -20.08
CA ASN A 233 -20.95 -27.76 -21.39
C ASN A 233 -21.04 -29.30 -21.37
N ARG A 234 -20.06 -29.99 -20.78
CA ARG A 234 -20.07 -31.45 -20.60
C ARG A 234 -21.24 -31.88 -19.71
N PHE A 235 -21.53 -31.15 -18.65
CA PHE A 235 -22.70 -31.34 -17.80
C PHE A 235 -24.02 -31.26 -18.59
N ARG A 236 -24.16 -30.26 -19.47
CA ARG A 236 -25.37 -30.11 -20.32
C ARG A 236 -25.51 -31.22 -21.36
N ALA A 237 -24.41 -31.66 -21.94
CA ALA A 237 -24.39 -32.71 -22.93
C ALA A 237 -24.67 -34.11 -22.36
N ALA A 238 -24.65 -34.25 -21.03
CA ALA A 238 -24.75 -35.54 -20.32
C ALA A 238 -23.78 -36.62 -20.87
N SER A 239 -22.63 -36.14 -21.39
CA SER A 239 -21.62 -37.00 -22.07
C SER A 239 -20.78 -37.80 -21.09
N ASP A 240 -20.64 -37.29 -19.86
CA ASP A 240 -19.82 -37.87 -18.81
C ASP A 240 -20.70 -38.20 -17.60
N GLY A 241 -20.29 -39.18 -16.79
CA GLY A 241 -20.91 -39.39 -15.48
C GLY A 241 -20.74 -38.16 -14.56
N ASP A 242 -21.68 -37.98 -13.65
CA ASP A 242 -21.65 -36.80 -12.74
C ASP A 242 -20.49 -36.81 -11.77
N GLU A 243 -19.98 -38.00 -11.40
CA GLU A 243 -18.88 -38.14 -10.43
C GLU A 243 -17.53 -37.57 -10.91
N PRO A 244 -17.05 -37.86 -12.14
CA PRO A 244 -15.86 -37.21 -12.70
C PRO A 244 -15.99 -35.69 -12.82
N LEU A 245 -17.14 -35.19 -13.26
CA LEU A 245 -17.39 -33.76 -13.36
C LEU A 245 -17.35 -33.06 -12.00
N LEU A 246 -17.91 -33.68 -10.96
CA LEU A 246 -17.89 -33.17 -9.60
C LEU A 246 -16.45 -33.15 -9.04
N ALA A 247 -15.64 -34.17 -9.32
CA ALA A 247 -14.25 -34.22 -8.90
C ALA A 247 -13.42 -33.08 -9.56
N GLU A 248 -13.55 -32.90 -10.89
CA GLU A 248 -12.89 -31.80 -11.60
C GLU A 248 -13.33 -30.41 -11.11
N LEU A 249 -14.62 -30.24 -10.81
CA LEU A 249 -15.16 -29.00 -10.29
C LEU A 249 -14.66 -28.71 -8.86
N THR A 250 -14.53 -29.76 -8.04
CA THR A 250 -13.99 -29.66 -6.68
C THR A 250 -12.53 -29.24 -6.70
N ASP A 251 -11.73 -29.81 -7.63
CA ASP A 251 -10.34 -29.40 -7.81
C ASP A 251 -10.22 -27.93 -8.28
N LEU A 252 -11.06 -27.50 -9.22
CA LEU A 252 -11.12 -26.10 -9.64
C LEU A 252 -11.50 -25.18 -8.48
N ALA A 253 -12.48 -25.55 -7.67
CA ALA A 253 -12.88 -24.81 -6.48
C ALA A 253 -11.71 -24.66 -5.50
N ALA A 254 -11.00 -25.75 -5.21
CA ALA A 254 -9.87 -25.74 -4.29
C ALA A 254 -8.74 -24.81 -4.76
N ARG A 255 -8.44 -24.77 -6.06
CA ARG A 255 -7.44 -23.85 -6.64
C ARG A 255 -7.86 -22.40 -6.50
N VAL A 256 -9.10 -22.08 -6.83
CA VAL A 256 -9.63 -20.71 -6.74
C VAL A 256 -9.66 -20.23 -5.30
N GLU A 257 -10.14 -21.06 -4.36
CA GLU A 257 -10.17 -20.73 -2.92
C GLU A 257 -8.74 -20.56 -2.35
N HIS A 258 -7.81 -21.41 -2.75
CA HIS A 258 -6.39 -21.26 -2.37
C HIS A 258 -5.81 -19.92 -2.85
N ALA A 259 -6.09 -19.54 -4.09
CA ALA A 259 -5.66 -18.24 -4.63
C ALA A 259 -6.31 -17.06 -3.89
N MET A 260 -7.61 -17.18 -3.51
CA MET A 260 -8.30 -16.17 -2.70
C MET A 260 -7.65 -16.01 -1.33
N ALA A 261 -7.36 -17.09 -0.65
CA ALA A 261 -6.70 -17.08 0.66
C ALA A 261 -5.31 -16.40 0.58
N ASN A 262 -4.55 -16.69 -0.47
CA ASN A 262 -3.19 -16.16 -0.63
C ASN A 262 -3.15 -14.68 -1.02
N HIS A 263 -4.11 -14.19 -1.80
CA HIS A 263 -4.08 -12.83 -2.35
C HIS A 263 -5.05 -11.86 -1.68
N GLY A 264 -6.04 -12.35 -0.95
CA GLY A 264 -7.11 -11.53 -0.39
C GLY A 264 -6.61 -10.45 0.56
N SER A 265 -5.68 -10.78 1.46
CA SER A 265 -5.07 -9.81 2.38
C SER A 265 -4.32 -8.71 1.62
N ARG A 266 -3.60 -9.06 0.54
CA ARG A 266 -2.86 -8.09 -0.28
C ARG A 266 -3.79 -7.13 -1.02
N PHE A 267 -4.89 -7.62 -1.61
CA PHE A 267 -5.88 -6.78 -2.27
C PHE A 267 -6.61 -5.86 -1.28
N SER A 268 -6.95 -6.36 -0.09
CA SER A 268 -7.54 -5.54 0.98
C SER A 268 -6.59 -4.42 1.44
N ALA A 269 -5.31 -4.73 1.64
CA ALA A 269 -4.29 -3.74 1.99
C ALA A 269 -4.16 -2.67 0.90
N THR A 270 -4.17 -3.06 -0.38
CA THR A 270 -4.12 -2.13 -1.52
C THR A 270 -5.27 -1.13 -1.49
N GLN A 271 -6.49 -1.58 -1.23
CA GLN A 271 -7.65 -0.68 -1.11
C GLN A 271 -7.49 0.31 0.06
N ALA A 272 -7.00 -0.17 1.21
CA ALA A 272 -6.72 0.67 2.36
C ALA A 272 -5.66 1.75 2.05
N TYR A 273 -4.56 1.37 1.41
CA TYR A 273 -3.48 2.29 1.00
C TYR A 273 -3.93 3.28 -0.06
N ARG A 274 -4.71 2.85 -1.06
CA ARG A 274 -5.35 3.76 -2.01
C ARG A 274 -6.18 4.82 -1.30
N GLY A 275 -7.03 4.42 -0.35
CA GLY A 275 -7.84 5.34 0.44
C GLY A 275 -7.00 6.34 1.25
N ILE A 276 -5.78 5.98 1.68
CA ILE A 276 -4.86 6.92 2.32
C ILE A 276 -4.32 7.93 1.30
N VAL A 277 -3.88 7.48 0.12
CA VAL A 277 -3.40 8.34 -0.97
C VAL A 277 -4.46 9.38 -1.34
N ASP A 278 -5.71 8.94 -1.57
CA ASP A 278 -6.83 9.81 -1.93
C ASP A 278 -7.09 10.87 -0.85
N ARG A 279 -7.06 10.49 0.43
CA ARG A 279 -7.20 11.43 1.56
C ARG A 279 -6.05 12.44 1.62
N ARG A 280 -4.80 12.00 1.44
CA ARG A 280 -3.64 12.92 1.48
C ARG A 280 -3.68 13.94 0.36
N LEU A 281 -4.10 13.54 -0.84
CA LEU A 281 -4.35 14.48 -1.95
C LEU A 281 -5.42 15.51 -1.58
N ALA A 282 -6.57 15.06 -1.09
CA ALA A 282 -7.66 15.96 -0.69
C ALA A 282 -7.25 16.95 0.42
N GLU A 283 -6.48 16.47 1.42
CA GLU A 283 -5.99 17.30 2.52
C GLU A 283 -4.95 18.35 2.11
N MET A 284 -4.28 18.17 0.96
CA MET A 284 -3.35 19.17 0.43
C MET A 284 -4.06 20.43 -0.06
N ARG A 285 -5.36 20.34 -0.39
CA ARG A 285 -6.18 21.46 -0.90
C ARG A 285 -5.49 22.16 -2.05
N GLU A 286 -5.27 21.39 -3.11
CA GLU A 286 -4.53 21.79 -4.29
C GLU A 286 -5.19 22.99 -5.00
N GLN A 287 -4.36 23.95 -5.38
CA GLN A 287 -4.72 25.06 -6.26
C GLN A 287 -3.80 25.04 -7.48
N LEU A 288 -4.35 25.33 -8.64
CA LEU A 288 -3.61 25.31 -9.91
C LEU A 288 -2.47 26.30 -9.92
N VAL A 289 -1.34 25.87 -10.50
CA VAL A 289 -0.20 26.72 -10.82
C VAL A 289 -0.04 26.73 -12.35
N PRO A 290 -0.05 27.91 -13.01
CA PRO A 290 0.13 27.97 -14.45
C PRO A 290 1.42 27.27 -14.91
N GLY A 291 1.29 26.38 -15.89
CA GLY A 291 2.43 25.63 -16.44
C GLY A 291 2.80 24.33 -15.69
N LEU A 292 2.11 24.00 -14.60
CA LEU A 292 2.25 22.71 -13.92
C LEU A 292 0.99 21.87 -14.05
N GLN A 293 1.16 20.57 -14.28
CA GLN A 293 0.07 19.61 -14.15
C GLN A 293 -0.23 19.39 -12.67
N PRO A 294 -1.50 19.38 -12.23
CA PRO A 294 -1.85 19.03 -10.87
C PRO A 294 -1.39 17.63 -10.47
N LEU A 295 -0.95 17.48 -9.21
CA LEU A 295 -0.50 16.20 -8.65
C LEU A 295 -1.65 15.17 -8.64
N SER A 296 -2.87 15.61 -8.28
CA SER A 296 -4.08 14.79 -8.33
C SER A 296 -4.36 14.29 -9.75
N GLU A 297 -4.31 15.15 -10.76
CA GLU A 297 -4.53 14.77 -12.16
C GLU A 297 -3.48 13.78 -12.67
N PHE A 298 -2.21 13.99 -12.30
CA PHE A 298 -1.13 13.07 -12.66
C PHE A 298 -1.36 11.66 -12.09
N LEU A 299 -1.75 11.58 -10.82
CA LEU A 299 -2.01 10.31 -10.16
C LEU A 299 -3.31 9.66 -10.65
N ASP A 300 -4.33 10.45 -10.96
CA ASP A 300 -5.56 9.94 -11.56
C ASP A 300 -5.31 9.24 -12.89
N ARG A 301 -4.40 9.76 -13.70
CA ARG A 301 -4.08 9.14 -14.99
C ARG A 301 -3.19 7.91 -14.92
N ARG A 302 -2.38 7.74 -13.86
CA ARG A 302 -1.33 6.71 -13.80
C ARG A 302 -1.49 5.73 -12.66
N PHE A 303 -1.91 6.19 -11.50
CA PHE A 303 -2.09 5.36 -10.31
C PHE A 303 -3.50 4.75 -10.26
N ARG A 304 -4.54 5.52 -10.57
CA ARG A 304 -5.93 5.03 -10.52
C ARG A 304 -6.17 3.80 -11.40
N PRO A 305 -5.74 3.74 -12.69
CA PRO A 305 -5.95 2.55 -13.53
C PRO A 305 -5.29 1.29 -12.96
N ALA A 306 -4.11 1.42 -12.33
CA ALA A 306 -3.44 0.31 -11.67
C ALA A 306 -4.27 -0.22 -10.48
N MET A 307 -4.86 0.67 -9.70
CA MET A 307 -5.75 0.32 -8.58
C MET A 307 -7.05 -0.31 -9.04
N GLU A 308 -7.61 0.15 -10.14
CA GLU A 308 -8.80 -0.42 -10.79
C GLU A 308 -8.51 -1.83 -11.31
N SER A 309 -7.33 -2.07 -11.88
CA SER A 309 -6.91 -3.41 -12.30
C SER A 309 -6.81 -4.38 -11.11
N CYS A 310 -6.28 -3.93 -9.96
CA CYS A 310 -6.24 -4.74 -8.74
C CYS A 310 -7.65 -5.04 -8.22
N ALA A 311 -8.53 -4.06 -8.21
CA ALA A 311 -9.92 -4.22 -7.79
C ALA A 311 -10.70 -5.16 -8.72
N ALA A 312 -10.50 -5.05 -10.04
CA ALA A 312 -11.10 -5.92 -11.03
C ALA A 312 -10.65 -7.38 -10.86
N ALA A 313 -9.37 -7.63 -10.62
CA ALA A 313 -8.85 -8.97 -10.38
C ALA A 313 -9.50 -9.60 -9.13
N SER A 314 -9.59 -8.84 -8.03
CA SER A 314 -10.22 -9.29 -6.79
C SER A 314 -11.72 -9.59 -6.98
N ALA A 315 -12.45 -8.71 -7.66
CA ALA A 315 -13.88 -8.89 -7.91
C ALA A 315 -14.15 -10.09 -8.84
N ARG A 316 -13.38 -10.24 -9.92
CA ARG A 316 -13.51 -11.35 -10.86
C ARG A 316 -13.23 -12.70 -10.20
N GLN A 317 -12.23 -12.75 -9.32
CA GLN A 317 -11.92 -13.94 -8.53
C GLN A 317 -13.09 -14.35 -7.61
N ALA A 318 -13.69 -13.40 -6.89
CA ALA A 318 -14.86 -13.66 -6.05
C ALA A 318 -16.06 -14.14 -6.87
N GLN A 319 -16.31 -13.52 -8.04
CA GLN A 319 -17.38 -13.94 -8.95
C GLN A 319 -17.18 -15.37 -9.48
N LEU A 320 -15.93 -15.76 -9.79
CA LEU A 320 -15.62 -17.11 -10.23
C LEU A 320 -15.89 -18.13 -9.11
N SER A 321 -15.45 -17.88 -7.87
CA SER A 321 -15.74 -18.74 -6.71
C SER A 321 -17.26 -18.95 -6.54
N GLU A 322 -18.06 -17.88 -6.61
CA GLU A 322 -19.51 -18.00 -6.53
C GLU A 322 -20.13 -18.81 -7.69
N ARG A 323 -19.60 -18.66 -8.91
CA ARG A 323 -20.06 -19.44 -10.06
C ARG A 323 -19.75 -20.92 -9.91
N ILE A 324 -18.56 -21.24 -9.40
CA ILE A 324 -18.16 -22.63 -9.12
C ILE A 324 -19.06 -23.25 -8.05
N ALA A 325 -19.33 -22.51 -6.96
CA ALA A 325 -20.24 -22.99 -5.90
C ALA A 325 -21.65 -23.31 -6.43
N ARG A 326 -22.21 -22.42 -7.27
CA ARG A 326 -23.51 -22.68 -7.92
C ARG A 326 -23.47 -23.88 -8.87
N ALA A 327 -22.39 -24.06 -9.62
CA ALA A 327 -22.22 -25.21 -10.50
C ALA A 327 -22.13 -26.53 -9.72
N ALA A 328 -21.41 -26.54 -8.60
CA ALA A 328 -21.32 -27.70 -7.71
C ALA A 328 -22.69 -28.10 -7.15
N GLN A 329 -23.49 -27.14 -6.73
CA GLN A 329 -24.84 -27.40 -6.22
C GLN A 329 -25.77 -28.01 -7.30
N LEU A 330 -25.69 -27.52 -8.54
CA LEU A 330 -26.45 -28.08 -9.66
C LEU A 330 -26.05 -29.55 -9.96
N LEU A 331 -24.74 -29.84 -9.96
CA LEU A 331 -24.22 -31.19 -10.15
C LEU A 331 -24.67 -32.15 -9.03
N GLN A 332 -24.57 -31.72 -7.78
CA GLN A 332 -25.00 -32.51 -6.63
C GLN A 332 -26.49 -32.85 -6.70
N THR A 333 -27.32 -31.82 -7.00
CA THR A 333 -28.78 -32.03 -7.14
C THR A 333 -29.12 -33.04 -8.26
N ARG A 334 -28.43 -32.98 -9.42
CA ARG A 334 -28.64 -33.96 -10.49
C ARG A 334 -28.21 -35.36 -10.06
N ALA A 335 -27.07 -35.50 -9.43
CA ALA A 335 -26.57 -36.77 -8.94
C ALA A 335 -27.51 -37.41 -7.90
N GLU A 336 -28.12 -36.62 -7.02
CA GLU A 336 -29.13 -37.09 -6.04
C GLU A 336 -30.41 -37.58 -6.73
N VAL A 337 -30.92 -36.81 -7.69
CA VAL A 337 -32.11 -37.19 -8.47
C VAL A 337 -31.88 -38.49 -9.25
N GLU A 338 -30.72 -38.64 -9.88
CA GLU A 338 -30.39 -39.83 -10.64
C GLU A 338 -30.24 -41.08 -9.73
N ARG A 339 -29.61 -40.91 -8.57
CA ARG A 339 -29.50 -41.98 -7.56
C ARG A 339 -30.88 -42.41 -7.06
N GLU A 340 -31.77 -41.46 -6.81
CA GLU A 340 -33.12 -41.77 -6.37
C GLU A 340 -33.91 -42.55 -7.47
N ARG A 341 -33.78 -42.15 -8.75
CA ARG A 341 -34.36 -42.88 -9.89
C ARG A 341 -33.82 -44.30 -10.00
N GLN A 342 -32.51 -44.49 -9.83
CA GLN A 342 -31.89 -45.82 -9.86
C GLN A 342 -32.38 -46.68 -8.71
N ASN A 343 -32.51 -46.14 -7.49
CA ASN A 343 -33.08 -46.84 -6.33
C ASN A 343 -34.52 -47.28 -6.57
N GLN A 344 -35.36 -46.38 -7.09
CA GLN A 344 -36.75 -46.70 -7.43
C GLN A 344 -36.87 -47.78 -8.51
N ALA A 345 -36.01 -47.73 -9.53
CA ALA A 345 -35.96 -48.78 -10.56
C ALA A 345 -35.52 -50.14 -10.03
N LEU A 346 -34.54 -50.13 -9.10
CA LEU A 346 -34.10 -51.34 -8.40
C LEU A 346 -35.25 -51.97 -7.56
N LEU A 347 -35.94 -51.15 -6.76
CA LEU A 347 -37.08 -51.61 -5.93
C LEU A 347 -38.18 -52.17 -6.82
N ALA A 348 -38.57 -51.49 -7.90
CA ALA A 348 -39.57 -52.00 -8.84
C ALA A 348 -39.15 -53.31 -9.53
N SER A 349 -37.85 -53.53 -9.78
CA SER A 349 -37.32 -54.79 -10.31
C SER A 349 -37.36 -55.93 -9.30
N MET A 350 -37.17 -55.63 -8.03
CA MET A 350 -37.25 -56.61 -6.92
C MET A 350 -38.71 -57.07 -6.67
N ASP A 351 -39.67 -56.11 -6.67
CA ASP A 351 -41.10 -56.43 -6.55
C ASP A 351 -41.61 -57.33 -7.68
N LYS A 352 -41.15 -57.05 -8.91
CA LYS A 352 -41.48 -57.94 -10.06
C LYS A 352 -40.91 -59.33 -9.92
N ARG A 353 -39.77 -59.54 -9.32
CA ARG A 353 -39.17 -60.86 -9.09
C ARG A 353 -39.85 -61.61 -7.96
N GLN A 354 -40.36 -60.94 -6.93
CA GLN A 354 -41.12 -61.56 -5.82
C GLN A 354 -42.55 -61.96 -6.25
N GLY A 355 -43.14 -61.21 -7.18
CA GLY A 355 -44.50 -61.55 -7.71
C GLY A 355 -44.52 -62.70 -8.74
N LEU A 356 -43.34 -63.22 -9.16
CA LEU A 356 -43.18 -64.33 -10.09
C LEU A 356 -42.84 -65.69 -9.40
N GLN A 357 -42.73 -65.69 -8.08
CA GLN A 357 -42.66 -66.89 -7.24
C GLN A 357 -44.03 -67.19 -6.63
#